data_4f37869b6877dfd120be29a88eef8db7
#
_entry.id   4f37869b6877dfd120be29a88eef8db7
#
_cell.length_a   1.000
_cell.length_b   1.000
_cell.length_c   1.000
_cell.angle_alpha   90.00
_cell.angle_beta   90.00
_cell.angle_gamma   90.00
#
_symmetry.space_group_name_H-M   'P 1'
#
loop_
_entity.id
_entity.type
_entity.pdbx_description
1 polymer ?
#
loop_
_entity_poly.entity_id
_entity_poly.type
_entity_poly.pdbx_seq_one_letter_code
_entity_poly.pdbx_strand_id
1 'polypeptide(L)'
;MQEVSVITEAVRDEGGKWLRLSDRAQLIKLAADQLHLDASAFFIGDANVVLHSAAYRDFHRFLVGVLGGAVTEFEQIGEALRRIADEYDDADAVISLDLNQIYTH
;
A
#
# COMPACT_ATOMS: atom_id res chain seq x y z
N MET A 1 29.03 -3.07 10.01
CA MET A 1 28.43 -2.15 11.00
C MET A 1 27.05 -2.63 11.41
N GLN A 2 26.96 -3.09 12.63
CA GLN A 2 25.73 -3.69 13.14
C GLN A 2 24.57 -2.70 13.24
N GLU A 3 24.87 -1.42 13.59
CA GLU A 3 23.83 -0.40 13.74
C GLU A 3 23.18 -0.06 12.41
N VAL A 4 23.97 0.10 11.34
CA VAL A 4 23.44 0.36 10.00
C VAL A 4 22.62 -0.81 9.51
N SER A 5 23.09 -2.03 9.76
CA SER A 5 22.38 -3.26 9.38
C SER A 5 21.02 -3.36 10.08
N VAL A 6 20.95 -3.04 11.38
CA VAL A 6 19.69 -3.04 12.13
C VAL A 6 18.71 -2.02 11.59
N ILE A 7 19.18 -0.80 11.27
CA ILE A 7 18.35 0.26 10.70
C ILE A 7 17.83 -0.16 9.32
N THR A 8 18.71 -0.70 8.48
CA THR A 8 18.36 -1.17 7.14
C THR A 8 17.28 -2.26 7.19
N GLU A 9 17.44 -3.20 8.11
CA GLU A 9 16.47 -4.27 8.30
C GLU A 9 15.13 -3.72 8.77
N ALA A 10 15.13 -2.74 9.67
CA ALA A 10 13.92 -2.07 10.14
C ALA A 10 13.21 -1.35 9.00
N VAL A 11 13.94 -0.67 8.11
CA VAL A 11 13.37 0.00 6.94
C VAL A 11 12.76 -1.04 5.98
N ARG A 12 13.45 -2.16 5.77
CA ARG A 12 12.94 -3.23 4.92
C ARG A 12 11.66 -3.85 5.50
N ASP A 13 11.62 -4.07 6.80
CA ASP A 13 10.43 -4.59 7.49
C ASP A 13 9.26 -3.61 7.36
N GLU A 14 9.52 -2.32 7.50
CA GLU A 14 8.50 -1.29 7.32
C GLU A 14 7.96 -1.32 5.90
N GLY A 15 8.83 -1.46 4.89
CA GLY A 15 8.41 -1.62 3.50
C GLY A 15 7.49 -2.81 3.31
N GLY A 16 7.80 -3.93 3.96
CA GLY A 16 6.96 -5.13 3.94
C GLY A 16 5.57 -4.88 4.53
N LYS A 17 5.49 -4.08 5.60
CA LYS A 17 4.19 -3.72 6.19
C LYS A 17 3.33 -2.92 5.23
N TRP A 18 3.91 -1.97 4.51
CA TRP A 18 3.17 -1.19 3.51
C TRP A 18 2.69 -2.05 2.35
N LEU A 19 3.48 -3.03 1.92
CA LEU A 19 3.05 -3.97 0.89
C LEU A 19 1.88 -4.83 1.36
N ARG A 20 1.89 -5.27 2.63
CA ARG A 20 0.76 -6.00 3.20
C ARG A 20 -0.48 -5.13 3.34
N LEU A 21 -0.31 -3.83 3.66
CA LEU A 21 -1.43 -2.89 3.66
C LEU A 21 -2.03 -2.73 2.26
N SER A 22 -1.18 -2.68 1.24
CA SER A 22 -1.64 -2.65 -0.15
C SER A 22 -2.49 -3.89 -0.48
N ASP A 23 -2.02 -5.08 -0.08
CA ASP A 23 -2.76 -6.33 -0.30
C ASP A 23 -4.12 -6.31 0.40
N ARG A 24 -4.16 -5.81 1.64
CA ARG A 24 -5.41 -5.69 2.39
C ARG A 24 -6.36 -4.68 1.75
N ALA A 25 -5.84 -3.55 1.30
CA ALA A 25 -6.63 -2.54 0.61
C ALA A 25 -7.22 -3.11 -0.68
N GLN A 26 -6.46 -3.95 -1.40
CA GLN A 26 -6.94 -4.62 -2.59
C GLN A 26 -8.11 -5.56 -2.28
N LEU A 27 -8.02 -6.33 -1.20
CA LEU A 27 -9.12 -7.22 -0.78
C LEU A 27 -10.36 -6.42 -0.40
N ILE A 28 -10.20 -5.31 0.31
CA ILE A 28 -11.31 -4.44 0.67
C ILE A 28 -11.92 -3.82 -0.58
N LYS A 29 -11.09 -3.40 -1.52
CA LYS A 29 -11.55 -2.84 -2.80
C LYS A 29 -12.39 -3.86 -3.56
N LEU A 30 -11.92 -5.10 -3.66
CA LEU A 30 -12.66 -6.16 -4.35
C LEU A 30 -13.99 -6.45 -3.65
N ALA A 31 -13.99 -6.48 -2.30
CA ALA A 31 -15.23 -6.68 -1.55
C ALA A 31 -16.20 -5.53 -1.77
N ALA A 32 -15.70 -4.29 -1.75
CA ALA A 32 -16.53 -3.10 -1.99
C ALA A 32 -17.08 -3.09 -3.41
N ASP A 33 -16.27 -3.49 -4.39
CA ASP A 33 -16.67 -3.54 -5.79
C ASP A 33 -17.79 -4.55 -6.04
N GLN A 34 -17.85 -5.60 -5.24
CA GLN A 34 -18.88 -6.63 -5.33
C GLN A 34 -20.17 -6.29 -4.57
N LEU A 35 -20.17 -5.18 -3.81
CA LEU A 35 -21.36 -4.74 -3.12
C LEU A 35 -22.31 -4.07 -4.10
N HIS A 36 -23.38 -4.77 -4.43
CA HIS A 36 -24.45 -4.25 -5.29
C HIS A 36 -25.74 -4.18 -4.50
N LEU A 37 -26.26 -2.96 -4.34
CA LEU A 37 -27.58 -2.77 -3.79
C LEU A 37 -28.51 -2.38 -4.94
N ASP A 38 -29.53 -3.18 -5.17
CA ASP A 38 -30.56 -2.89 -6.15
C ASP A 38 -31.39 -1.69 -5.68
N ALA A 39 -32.07 -1.05 -6.63
CA ALA A 39 -32.98 0.06 -6.31
C ALA A 39 -34.00 -0.32 -5.25
N SER A 40 -34.42 -1.58 -5.20
CA SER A 40 -35.38 -2.09 -4.21
C SER A 40 -34.87 -1.96 -2.77
N ALA A 41 -33.54 -1.98 -2.55
CA ALA A 41 -32.95 -1.81 -1.23
C ALA A 41 -33.17 -0.39 -0.67
N PHE A 42 -33.46 0.56 -1.53
CA PHE A 42 -33.67 1.96 -1.16
C PHE A 42 -35.15 2.37 -1.21
N PHE A 43 -36.04 1.40 -1.15
CA PHE A 43 -37.46 1.67 -1.30
C PHE A 43 -38.02 2.41 -0.07
N ILE A 44 -38.10 3.75 -0.19
CA ILE A 44 -38.65 4.64 0.82
C ILE A 44 -39.88 5.36 0.24
N GLY A 45 -40.12 5.20 -1.07
CA GLY A 45 -41.17 5.83 -1.83
C GLY A 45 -40.72 6.01 -3.26
N ASP A 46 -41.65 6.05 -4.20
CA ASP A 46 -41.32 5.97 -5.64
C ASP A 46 -40.38 7.06 -6.12
N ALA A 47 -40.53 8.29 -5.61
CA ALA A 47 -39.71 9.41 -6.07
C ALA A 47 -38.30 9.38 -5.48
N ASN A 48 -38.12 8.75 -4.32
CA ASN A 48 -36.84 8.76 -3.60
C ASN A 48 -35.94 7.60 -3.98
N VAL A 49 -36.46 6.50 -4.53
CA VAL A 49 -35.69 5.32 -4.89
C VAL A 49 -34.62 5.66 -5.91
N VAL A 50 -34.96 6.38 -6.98
CA VAL A 50 -34.01 6.74 -8.03
C VAL A 50 -32.91 7.64 -7.48
N LEU A 51 -33.28 8.63 -6.66
CA LEU A 51 -32.32 9.57 -6.09
C LEU A 51 -31.34 8.86 -5.14
N HIS A 52 -31.86 8.01 -4.24
CA HIS A 52 -31.03 7.31 -3.27
C HIS A 52 -30.13 6.27 -3.93
N SER A 53 -30.63 5.55 -4.93
CA SER A 53 -29.78 4.56 -5.64
C SER A 53 -28.71 5.23 -6.49
N ALA A 54 -28.99 6.40 -7.07
CA ALA A 54 -27.99 7.17 -7.81
C ALA A 54 -26.89 7.70 -6.86
N ALA A 55 -27.29 8.25 -5.72
CA ALA A 55 -26.34 8.73 -4.70
C ALA A 55 -25.48 7.58 -4.16
N TYR A 56 -26.06 6.42 -3.94
CA TYR A 56 -25.30 5.26 -3.50
C TYR A 56 -24.29 4.81 -4.55
N ARG A 57 -24.71 4.77 -5.84
CA ARG A 57 -23.78 4.38 -6.91
C ARG A 57 -22.62 5.34 -7.04
N ASP A 58 -22.86 6.63 -6.91
CA ASP A 58 -21.82 7.66 -6.95
C ASP A 58 -20.84 7.49 -5.78
N PHE A 59 -21.38 7.28 -4.58
CA PHE A 59 -20.56 7.04 -3.39
C PHE A 59 -19.75 5.76 -3.54
N HIS A 60 -20.37 4.69 -4.02
CA HIS A 60 -19.70 3.40 -4.23
C HIS A 60 -18.52 3.55 -5.21
N ARG A 61 -18.75 4.25 -6.31
CA ARG A 61 -17.70 4.51 -7.31
C ARG A 61 -16.56 5.33 -6.72
N PHE A 62 -16.90 6.34 -5.93
CA PHE A 62 -15.92 7.14 -5.21
C PHE A 62 -15.09 6.29 -4.24
N LEU A 63 -15.75 5.46 -3.45
CA LEU A 63 -15.09 4.58 -2.47
C LEU A 63 -14.14 3.60 -3.14
N VAL A 64 -14.57 2.95 -4.22
CA VAL A 64 -13.73 2.02 -4.97
C VAL A 64 -12.52 2.75 -5.55
N GLY A 65 -12.71 3.98 -6.04
CA GLY A 65 -11.62 4.80 -6.55
C GLY A 65 -10.59 5.15 -5.47
N VAL A 66 -11.06 5.55 -4.29
CA VAL A 66 -10.18 5.85 -3.15
C VAL A 66 -9.39 4.61 -2.72
N LEU A 67 -10.05 3.46 -2.62
CA LEU A 67 -9.38 2.21 -2.26
C LEU A 67 -8.34 1.80 -3.31
N GLY A 68 -8.65 1.98 -4.60
CA GLY A 68 -7.69 1.73 -5.66
C GLY A 68 -6.46 2.62 -5.58
N GLY A 69 -6.65 3.91 -5.26
CA GLY A 69 -5.56 4.84 -5.01
C GLY A 69 -4.70 4.42 -3.83
N ALA A 70 -5.34 3.97 -2.74
CA ALA A 70 -4.64 3.49 -1.55
C ALA A 70 -3.76 2.27 -1.88
N VAL A 71 -4.27 1.32 -2.66
CA VAL A 71 -3.49 0.14 -3.10
C VAL A 71 -2.20 0.59 -3.77
N THR A 72 -2.32 1.50 -4.73
CA THR A 72 -1.16 1.99 -5.50
C THR A 72 -0.17 2.74 -4.62
N GLU A 73 -0.67 3.65 -3.77
CA GLU A 73 0.20 4.45 -2.91
C GLU A 73 0.93 3.61 -1.87
N PHE A 74 0.24 2.66 -1.24
CA PHE A 74 0.86 1.77 -0.26
C PHE A 74 1.94 0.90 -0.91
N GLU A 75 1.66 0.39 -2.10
CA GLU A 75 2.63 -0.38 -2.87
C GLU A 75 3.87 0.46 -3.21
N GLN A 76 3.68 1.69 -3.66
CA GLN A 76 4.78 2.60 -3.98
C GLN A 76 5.63 2.92 -2.76
N ILE A 77 5.01 3.17 -1.62
CA ILE A 77 5.73 3.43 -0.37
C ILE A 77 6.54 2.19 0.04
N GLY A 78 5.91 1.01 -0.01
CA GLY A 78 6.59 -0.24 0.35
C GLY A 78 7.79 -0.53 -0.55
N GLU A 79 7.63 -0.37 -1.84
CA GLU A 79 8.71 -0.59 -2.81
C GLU A 79 9.84 0.44 -2.64
N ALA A 80 9.49 1.71 -2.37
CA ALA A 80 10.47 2.75 -2.13
C ALA A 80 11.31 2.44 -0.88
N LEU A 81 10.67 2.00 0.20
CA LEU A 81 11.37 1.63 1.42
C LEU A 81 12.30 0.43 1.21
N ARG A 82 11.86 -0.58 0.46
CA ARG A 82 12.71 -1.71 0.12
C ARG A 82 13.92 -1.28 -0.72
N ARG A 83 13.70 -0.40 -1.66
CA ARG A 83 14.77 0.12 -2.50
C ARG A 83 15.80 0.91 -1.70
N ILE A 84 15.33 1.75 -0.76
CA ILE A 84 16.20 2.47 0.16
C ILE A 84 17.03 1.49 0.99
N ALA A 85 16.41 0.44 1.53
CA ALA A 85 17.12 -0.58 2.29
C ALA A 85 18.20 -1.26 1.46
N ASP A 86 17.88 -1.61 0.22
CA ASP A 86 18.84 -2.27 -0.69
C ASP A 86 20.02 -1.34 -0.99
N GLU A 87 19.77 -0.06 -1.21
CA GLU A 87 20.83 0.93 -1.45
C GLU A 87 21.75 1.08 -0.24
N TYR A 88 21.19 1.07 0.96
CA TYR A 88 22.00 1.12 2.18
C TYR A 88 22.83 -0.14 2.37
N ASP A 89 22.28 -1.31 2.08
CA ASP A 89 23.03 -2.58 2.12
C ASP A 89 24.20 -2.56 1.14
N ASP A 90 23.95 -2.11 -0.07
CA ASP A 90 24.99 -2.03 -1.09
C ASP A 90 26.11 -1.05 -0.68
N ALA A 91 25.75 0.10 -0.14
CA ALA A 91 26.70 1.10 0.34
C ALA A 91 27.53 0.54 1.50
N ASP A 92 26.90 -0.16 2.45
CA ASP A 92 27.60 -0.77 3.58
C ASP A 92 28.58 -1.84 3.11
N ALA A 93 28.18 -2.65 2.14
CA ALA A 93 29.05 -3.69 1.56
C ALA A 93 30.28 -3.06 0.89
N VAL A 94 30.11 -1.98 0.14
CA VAL A 94 31.22 -1.26 -0.50
C VAL A 94 32.18 -0.69 0.54
N ILE A 95 31.66 -0.03 1.58
CA ILE A 95 32.46 0.51 2.66
C ILE A 95 33.26 -0.59 3.37
N SER A 96 32.63 -1.73 3.64
CA SER A 96 33.27 -2.87 4.29
C SER A 96 34.40 -3.44 3.44
N LEU A 97 34.22 -3.53 2.13
CA LEU A 97 35.25 -3.97 1.21
C LEU A 97 36.44 -3.02 1.20
N ASP A 98 36.21 -1.71 1.15
CA ASP A 98 37.24 -0.70 1.17
C ASP A 98 38.06 -0.76 2.47
N LEU A 99 37.39 -0.90 3.62
CA LEU A 99 38.05 -1.05 4.91
C LEU A 99 38.91 -2.31 4.95
N ASN A 100 38.43 -3.43 4.45
CA ASN A 100 39.19 -4.67 4.38
C ASN A 100 40.46 -4.51 3.52
N GLN A 101 40.35 -3.82 2.41
CA GLN A 101 41.52 -3.54 1.54
C GLN A 101 42.56 -2.70 2.26
N ILE A 102 42.13 -1.73 3.08
CA ILE A 102 43.03 -0.88 3.83
C ILE A 102 43.76 -1.66 4.92
N TYR A 103 43.05 -2.54 5.64
CA TYR A 103 43.60 -3.25 6.79
C TYR A 103 44.35 -4.54 6.45
N THR A 104 44.22 -5.06 5.24
CA THR A 104 44.94 -6.26 4.81
C THR A 104 46.30 -5.98 4.21
N HIS A 105 46.67 -4.74 4.06
CA HIS A 105 47.98 -4.32 3.62
C HIS A 105 48.84 -3.87 4.80
#